data_3ee6798a6014b906db2c59323f59c615
#
_entry.id   3ee6798a6014b906db2c59323f59c615
#
_cell.length_a   1.000
_cell.length_b   1.000
_cell.length_c   1.000
_cell.angle_alpha   90.00
_cell.angle_beta   90.00
_cell.angle_gamma   90.00
#
_symmetry.space_group_name_H-M   'P 1'
#
loop_
_entity.id
_entity.type
_entity.pdbx_description
1 polymer ?
#
loop_
_entity_poly.entity_id
_entity_poly.type
_entity_poly.pdbx_seq_one_letter_code
_entity_poly.pdbx_strand_id
1 'polypeptide(L)'
;GGHAAIREQFGLSIGKFEGIEEPLARIAGYTYIMDAARTYTNGAVDQGEKPGVVSAIMKYNTTELQRDLVNDGMDVLAGNGISQGPNNLMGLAYQAQPISITVEGANILTRTMMIFGQGAIRCHPYALDEIEALMEGDVDAFDDAFWSHIGHVVRNGFRALGLSLTRGRLASSPVRGPAAPYYRKMAWASASFAFFADLAMGSLGGMLKRKEKITGRFADILSWMYLGTAVLTRFEKEGRPEEQEAFLHWSMQHAFAQMQEAFDGLFENLKVPGGTWLLRGLVAPWSRLNTIGERPGDDLGGTLARAIQEKAGAREWLTEDLYVPDDPDQPLGELERAFRLSREAYHVGQKIKAAIRAGDLPKRRPHQLLEEAVEHGVITEEDRDLVRRADAARERYIQVDAFDLEEYRQGRMLPGQPADRGALDSSIVEGLERDVTDVEVTPEDVDGGAPHPRGDGAPDATDEDEPEADRSGAREPA
;
A
#
# COMPACT_ATOMS: atom_id res chain seq x y z
N GLY A 1 -7.76 -8.67 7.83
CA GLY A 1 -7.63 -9.87 8.69
C GLY A 1 -8.99 -10.41 9.12
N GLY A 2 -9.75 -9.63 9.91
CA GLY A 2 -11.02 -10.08 10.49
C GLY A 2 -12.02 -10.62 9.47
N HIS A 3 -12.31 -9.87 8.40
CA HIS A 3 -13.20 -10.32 7.33
C HIS A 3 -12.74 -11.64 6.70
N ALA A 4 -11.46 -11.74 6.34
CA ALA A 4 -10.91 -12.94 5.73
C ALA A 4 -10.97 -14.17 6.65
N ALA A 5 -10.90 -13.96 7.97
CA ALA A 5 -11.02 -15.03 8.96
C ALA A 5 -12.45 -15.56 9.10
N ILE A 6 -13.48 -14.72 8.94
CA ILE A 6 -14.88 -15.10 9.17
C ILE A 6 -15.67 -15.39 7.89
N ARG A 7 -15.31 -14.77 6.76
CA ARG A 7 -15.96 -15.05 5.47
C ARG A 7 -15.61 -16.47 4.99
N GLU A 8 -16.59 -17.28 4.76
CA GLU A 8 -16.40 -18.66 4.27
C GLU A 8 -16.83 -18.81 2.82
N GLN A 9 -16.00 -19.49 2.04
CA GLN A 9 -16.31 -19.98 0.69
C GLN A 9 -15.80 -21.42 0.57
N PHE A 10 -16.51 -22.25 -0.17
CA PHE A 10 -16.15 -23.66 -0.37
C PHE A 10 -15.94 -24.45 0.94
N GLY A 11 -16.56 -24.01 2.05
CA GLY A 11 -16.45 -24.64 3.37
C GLY A 11 -15.19 -24.31 4.17
N LEU A 12 -14.46 -23.28 3.74
CA LEU A 12 -13.27 -22.74 4.41
C LEU A 12 -13.35 -21.21 4.52
N SER A 13 -12.72 -20.67 5.54
CA SER A 13 -12.48 -19.22 5.61
C SER A 13 -11.61 -18.78 4.43
N ILE A 14 -11.96 -17.66 3.78
CA ILE A 14 -11.24 -17.20 2.59
C ILE A 14 -9.78 -16.86 2.87
N GLY A 15 -9.45 -16.45 4.09
CA GLY A 15 -8.06 -16.20 4.50
C GLY A 15 -7.14 -17.40 4.53
N LYS A 16 -7.66 -18.60 4.22
CA LYS A 16 -6.88 -19.83 4.05
C LYS A 16 -6.51 -20.15 2.61
N PHE A 17 -6.95 -19.32 1.67
CA PHE A 17 -6.56 -19.46 0.27
C PHE A 17 -5.28 -18.66 0.01
N GLU A 18 -4.28 -19.28 -0.60
CA GLU A 18 -2.99 -18.65 -0.91
C GLU A 18 -3.17 -17.34 -1.71
N GLY A 19 -4.14 -17.28 -2.65
CA GLY A 19 -4.45 -16.07 -3.39
C GLY A 19 -4.97 -14.90 -2.52
N ILE A 20 -5.50 -15.19 -1.32
CA ILE A 20 -5.92 -14.17 -0.34
C ILE A 20 -4.79 -13.88 0.65
N GLU A 21 -3.87 -14.82 0.89
CA GLU A 21 -2.69 -14.58 1.75
C GLU A 21 -1.81 -13.46 1.19
N GLU A 22 -1.68 -13.33 -0.13
CA GLU A 22 -0.83 -12.31 -0.75
C GLU A 22 -1.30 -10.87 -0.44
N PRO A 23 -2.55 -10.43 -0.71
CA PRO A 23 -3.02 -9.10 -0.30
C PRO A 23 -3.04 -8.94 1.23
N LEU A 24 -3.34 -9.97 2.02
CA LEU A 24 -3.27 -9.89 3.47
C LEU A 24 -1.84 -9.66 3.98
N ALA A 25 -0.84 -10.28 3.36
CA ALA A 25 0.56 -10.05 3.69
C ALA A 25 0.99 -8.60 3.41
N ARG A 26 0.57 -8.02 2.26
CA ARG A 26 0.80 -6.61 1.96
C ARG A 26 0.11 -5.69 2.97
N ILE A 27 -1.16 -5.95 3.29
CA ILE A 27 -1.90 -5.19 4.31
C ILE A 27 -1.16 -5.21 5.64
N ALA A 28 -0.72 -6.38 6.10
CA ALA A 28 0.01 -6.52 7.35
C ALA A 28 1.37 -5.80 7.33
N GLY A 29 2.16 -6.04 6.29
CA GLY A 29 3.49 -5.46 6.14
C GLY A 29 3.47 -3.94 5.96
N TYR A 30 2.59 -3.41 5.12
CA TYR A 30 2.46 -1.97 4.91
C TYR A 30 1.95 -1.25 6.16
N THR A 31 1.01 -1.84 6.89
CA THR A 31 0.56 -1.30 8.18
C THR A 31 1.72 -1.19 9.15
N TYR A 32 2.54 -2.23 9.28
CA TYR A 32 3.72 -2.22 10.16
C TYR A 32 4.75 -1.17 9.75
N ILE A 33 5.06 -1.04 8.44
CA ILE A 33 5.98 -0.03 7.90
C ILE A 33 5.46 1.39 8.19
N MET A 34 4.19 1.66 7.86
CA MET A 34 3.60 2.99 8.04
C MET A 34 3.53 3.39 9.50
N ASP A 35 3.16 2.48 10.37
CA ASP A 35 3.07 2.75 11.80
C ASP A 35 4.46 2.96 12.44
N ALA A 36 5.45 2.15 12.06
CA ALA A 36 6.85 2.37 12.46
C ALA A 36 7.36 3.74 12.02
N ALA A 37 7.07 4.14 10.77
CA ALA A 37 7.50 5.41 10.22
C ALA A 37 6.77 6.60 10.87
N ARG A 38 5.45 6.47 11.14
CA ARG A 38 4.65 7.44 11.87
C ARG A 38 5.22 7.72 13.26
N THR A 39 5.44 6.66 14.02
CA THR A 39 5.97 6.75 15.38
C THR A 39 7.38 7.35 15.40
N TYR A 40 8.25 6.92 14.50
CA TYR A 40 9.61 7.43 14.37
C TYR A 40 9.64 8.92 14.01
N THR A 41 8.81 9.34 13.05
CA THR A 41 8.73 10.73 12.58
C THR A 41 8.14 11.65 13.66
N ASN A 42 7.03 11.24 14.29
CA ASN A 42 6.39 12.02 15.34
C ASN A 42 7.34 12.18 16.55
N GLY A 43 8.06 11.12 16.91
CA GLY A 43 9.06 11.21 17.98
C GLY A 43 10.18 12.21 17.69
N ALA A 44 10.58 12.40 16.43
CA ALA A 44 11.54 13.45 16.05
C ALA A 44 10.91 14.86 16.16
N VAL A 45 9.66 15.01 15.71
CA VAL A 45 8.93 16.29 15.81
C VAL A 45 8.71 16.69 17.28
N ASP A 46 8.36 15.74 18.14
CA ASP A 46 8.19 15.98 19.59
C ASP A 46 9.50 16.43 20.28
N GLN A 47 10.65 16.08 19.70
CA GLN A 47 11.96 16.56 20.15
C GLN A 47 12.35 17.94 19.58
N GLY A 48 11.45 18.55 18.80
CA GLY A 48 11.64 19.88 18.25
C GLY A 48 12.28 19.89 16.84
N GLU A 49 12.53 18.73 16.25
CA GLU A 49 13.06 18.63 14.89
C GLU A 49 12.04 19.15 13.85
N LYS A 50 12.54 19.76 12.78
CA LYS A 50 11.72 20.28 11.66
C LYS A 50 12.08 19.59 10.34
N PRO A 51 11.74 18.32 10.18
CA PRO A 51 12.26 17.49 9.10
C PRO A 51 11.51 17.70 7.78
N GLY A 52 11.79 18.78 7.05
CA GLY A 52 11.07 19.15 5.82
C GLY A 52 11.11 18.08 4.73
N VAL A 53 12.27 17.44 4.48
CA VAL A 53 12.39 16.35 3.49
C VAL A 53 11.68 15.08 3.98
N VAL A 54 11.81 14.77 5.27
CA VAL A 54 11.14 13.60 5.87
C VAL A 54 9.62 13.75 5.84
N SER A 55 9.09 14.95 6.09
CA SER A 55 7.65 15.22 5.96
C SER A 55 7.15 14.92 4.54
N ALA A 56 7.94 15.28 3.51
CA ALA A 56 7.62 14.95 2.12
C ALA A 56 7.70 13.43 1.85
N ILE A 57 8.72 12.74 2.41
CA ILE A 57 8.85 11.27 2.34
C ILE A 57 7.61 10.62 2.97
N MET A 58 7.23 11.04 4.17
CA MET A 58 6.08 10.49 4.88
C MET A 58 4.78 10.72 4.09
N LYS A 59 4.50 11.97 3.68
CA LYS A 59 3.30 12.29 2.92
C LYS A 59 3.18 11.42 1.67
N TYR A 60 4.23 11.33 0.86
CA TYR A 60 4.21 10.57 -0.39
C TYR A 60 4.01 9.07 -0.13
N ASN A 61 4.89 8.47 0.67
CA ASN A 61 4.90 7.02 0.82
C ASN A 61 3.69 6.50 1.61
N THR A 62 3.27 7.18 2.68
CA THR A 62 2.11 6.71 3.45
C THR A 62 0.81 6.81 2.66
N THR A 63 0.65 7.82 1.81
CA THR A 63 -0.56 7.94 0.97
C THR A 63 -0.59 6.95 -0.19
N GLU A 64 0.57 6.60 -0.78
CA GLU A 64 0.63 5.54 -1.80
C GLU A 64 0.45 4.14 -1.18
N LEU A 65 1.12 3.85 -0.05
CA LEU A 65 0.93 2.57 0.66
C LEU A 65 -0.52 2.42 1.16
N GLN A 66 -1.16 3.50 1.63
CA GLN A 66 -2.57 3.49 1.98
C GLN A 66 -3.45 3.19 0.77
N ARG A 67 -3.14 3.74 -0.40
CA ARG A 67 -3.85 3.47 -1.65
C ARG A 67 -3.78 2.00 -2.03
N ASP A 68 -2.60 1.40 -1.98
CA ASP A 68 -2.40 -0.02 -2.23
C ASP A 68 -3.15 -0.87 -1.20
N LEU A 69 -3.09 -0.50 0.08
CA LEU A 69 -3.77 -1.18 1.17
C LEU A 69 -5.29 -1.15 1.02
N VAL A 70 -5.85 -0.01 0.58
CA VAL A 70 -7.28 0.13 0.32
C VAL A 70 -7.69 -0.73 -0.88
N ASN A 71 -6.90 -0.78 -1.95
CA ASN A 71 -7.14 -1.66 -3.10
C ASN A 71 -7.11 -3.14 -2.68
N ASP A 72 -6.08 -3.58 -1.94
CA ASP A 72 -6.00 -4.93 -1.39
C ASP A 72 -7.20 -5.25 -0.48
N GLY A 73 -7.66 -4.27 0.30
CA GLY A 73 -8.85 -4.39 1.14
C GLY A 73 -10.13 -4.61 0.31
N MET A 74 -10.29 -3.87 -0.79
CA MET A 74 -11.41 -4.05 -1.73
C MET A 74 -11.38 -5.42 -2.39
N ASP A 75 -10.21 -5.91 -2.81
CA ASP A 75 -10.05 -7.23 -3.39
C ASP A 75 -10.43 -8.35 -2.40
N VAL A 76 -10.00 -8.24 -1.14
CA VAL A 76 -10.36 -9.20 -0.09
C VAL A 76 -11.85 -9.16 0.25
N LEU A 77 -12.49 -7.99 0.23
CA LEU A 77 -13.92 -7.84 0.48
C LEU A 77 -14.78 -8.25 -0.72
N ALA A 78 -14.22 -8.15 -1.93
CA ALA A 78 -14.91 -8.43 -3.19
C ALA A 78 -16.25 -7.68 -3.30
N GLY A 79 -17.36 -8.37 -3.59
CA GLY A 79 -18.69 -7.74 -3.68
C GLY A 79 -19.09 -6.92 -2.44
N ASN A 80 -18.68 -7.35 -1.25
CA ASN A 80 -18.96 -6.63 0.00
C ASN A 80 -18.27 -5.25 0.05
N GLY A 81 -17.15 -5.07 -0.66
CA GLY A 81 -16.48 -3.78 -0.80
C GLY A 81 -17.18 -2.83 -1.77
N ILE A 82 -17.94 -3.37 -2.73
CA ILE A 82 -18.67 -2.59 -3.75
C ILE A 82 -20.05 -2.15 -3.26
N SER A 83 -20.78 -3.04 -2.55
CA SER A 83 -22.10 -2.75 -2.03
C SER A 83 -22.06 -1.58 -1.04
N GLN A 84 -22.96 -0.58 -1.21
CA GLN A 84 -22.93 0.67 -0.44
C GLN A 84 -23.74 0.61 0.87
N GLY A 85 -23.95 -0.61 1.39
CA GLY A 85 -24.69 -0.83 2.61
C GLY A 85 -23.98 -0.38 3.89
N PRO A 86 -24.68 -0.39 5.04
CA PRO A 86 -24.17 0.13 6.32
C PRO A 86 -22.92 -0.62 6.83
N ASN A 87 -22.75 -1.90 6.47
CA ASN A 87 -21.63 -2.70 6.91
C ASN A 87 -20.41 -2.64 5.96
N ASN A 88 -20.41 -1.78 4.94
CA ASN A 88 -19.27 -1.60 4.07
C ASN A 88 -18.21 -0.70 4.74
N LEU A 89 -17.11 -1.30 5.20
CA LEU A 89 -16.01 -0.61 5.86
C LEU A 89 -15.03 0.07 4.88
N MET A 90 -15.00 -0.36 3.60
CA MET A 90 -13.95 0.04 2.66
C MET A 90 -14.45 0.98 1.55
N GLY A 91 -15.73 0.93 1.18
CA GLY A 91 -16.24 1.68 0.04
C GLY A 91 -16.03 3.20 0.16
N LEU A 92 -16.30 3.78 1.32
CA LEU A 92 -16.04 5.21 1.57
C LEU A 92 -14.55 5.53 1.61
N ALA A 93 -13.73 4.67 2.20
CA ALA A 93 -12.27 4.83 2.22
C ALA A 93 -11.70 4.79 0.80
N TYR A 94 -12.20 3.88 -0.04
CA TYR A 94 -11.80 3.78 -1.44
C TYR A 94 -12.15 5.04 -2.24
N GLN A 95 -13.36 5.58 -2.05
CA GLN A 95 -13.80 6.81 -2.73
C GLN A 95 -13.05 8.06 -2.23
N ALA A 96 -12.71 8.12 -0.95
CA ALA A 96 -12.04 9.26 -0.35
C ALA A 96 -10.51 9.24 -0.55
N GLN A 97 -9.91 8.07 -0.76
CA GLN A 97 -8.46 7.90 -0.81
C GLN A 97 -7.76 8.84 -1.83
N PRO A 98 -8.30 9.10 -3.06
CA PRO A 98 -7.66 9.98 -4.02
C PRO A 98 -7.42 11.41 -3.54
N ILE A 99 -8.14 11.90 -2.51
CA ILE A 99 -7.87 13.22 -1.94
C ILE A 99 -6.47 13.27 -1.32
N SER A 100 -6.05 12.17 -0.67
CA SER A 100 -4.77 12.10 0.03
C SER A 100 -3.55 12.25 -0.89
N ILE A 101 -3.67 11.83 -2.16
CA ILE A 101 -2.58 11.95 -3.13
C ILE A 101 -2.55 13.31 -3.85
N THR A 102 -3.58 14.13 -3.70
CA THR A 102 -3.71 15.43 -4.38
C THR A 102 -3.42 16.61 -3.47
N VAL A 103 -3.89 16.59 -2.22
CA VAL A 103 -3.73 17.71 -1.27
C VAL A 103 -2.33 17.74 -0.67
N GLU A 104 -1.94 18.93 -0.17
CA GLU A 104 -0.65 19.18 0.49
C GLU A 104 0.58 18.79 -0.35
N GLY A 105 0.48 19.02 -1.64
CA GLY A 105 1.48 18.64 -2.63
C GLY A 105 1.12 17.33 -3.34
N ALA A 106 0.80 17.43 -4.63
CA ALA A 106 0.52 16.25 -5.45
C ALA A 106 1.67 15.23 -5.34
N ASN A 107 1.35 13.96 -5.20
CA ASN A 107 2.36 12.91 -5.00
C ASN A 107 3.42 12.87 -6.10
N ILE A 108 3.04 13.12 -7.36
CA ILE A 108 3.98 13.20 -8.48
C ILE A 108 5.03 14.28 -8.22
N LEU A 109 4.60 15.48 -7.83
CA LEU A 109 5.49 16.61 -7.53
C LEU A 109 6.35 16.31 -6.28
N THR A 110 5.73 15.79 -5.23
CA THR A 110 6.41 15.47 -3.98
C THR A 110 7.55 14.49 -4.21
N ARG A 111 7.27 13.37 -4.90
CA ARG A 111 8.27 12.35 -5.22
C ARG A 111 9.38 12.89 -6.13
N THR A 112 9.03 13.57 -7.21
CA THR A 112 10.00 13.90 -8.26
C THR A 112 10.80 15.17 -7.95
N MET A 113 10.24 16.11 -7.22
CA MET A 113 10.87 17.40 -7.01
C MET A 113 11.17 17.71 -5.54
N MET A 114 10.27 17.41 -4.59
CA MET A 114 10.45 17.86 -3.21
C MET A 114 11.45 16.99 -2.45
N ILE A 115 11.33 15.65 -2.53
CA ILE A 115 12.16 14.73 -1.73
C ILE A 115 13.63 14.83 -2.13
N PHE A 116 13.95 14.66 -3.41
CA PHE A 116 15.33 14.67 -3.87
C PHE A 116 15.68 15.91 -4.70
N GLY A 117 14.83 16.35 -5.61
CA GLY A 117 15.14 17.48 -6.50
C GLY A 117 15.47 18.79 -5.76
N GLN A 118 14.78 19.06 -4.63
CA GLN A 118 15.10 20.17 -3.73
C GLN A 118 15.89 19.72 -2.51
N GLY A 119 15.59 18.51 -1.98
CA GLY A 119 16.22 17.98 -0.79
C GLY A 119 17.69 17.67 -0.98
N ALA A 120 18.12 17.28 -2.18
CA ALA A 120 19.52 16.97 -2.47
C ALA A 120 20.50 18.08 -2.06
N ILE A 121 20.20 19.32 -2.41
CA ILE A 121 21.07 20.45 -2.06
C ILE A 121 20.96 20.79 -0.57
N ARG A 122 19.75 20.79 -0.01
CA ARG A 122 19.49 21.23 1.38
C ARG A 122 20.00 20.26 2.44
N CYS A 123 20.04 18.96 2.11
CA CYS A 123 20.45 17.90 3.05
C CYS A 123 21.83 17.32 2.74
N HIS A 124 22.49 17.81 1.67
CA HIS A 124 23.84 17.39 1.37
C HIS A 124 24.85 18.02 2.34
N PRO A 125 25.84 17.27 2.83
CA PRO A 125 26.79 17.77 3.83
C PRO A 125 27.60 19.00 3.43
N TYR A 126 27.77 19.25 2.12
CA TYR A 126 28.66 20.29 1.60
C TYR A 126 28.05 21.16 0.51
N ALA A 127 27.06 20.66 -0.26
CA ALA A 127 26.57 21.38 -1.44
C ALA A 127 25.90 22.71 -1.12
N LEU A 128 25.26 22.85 0.04
CA LEU A 128 24.67 24.11 0.46
C LEU A 128 25.77 25.09 0.86
N ASP A 129 26.75 24.66 1.63
CA ASP A 129 27.88 25.48 2.08
C ASP A 129 28.69 26.02 0.90
N GLU A 130 28.94 25.21 -0.15
CA GLU A 130 29.57 25.63 -1.40
C GLU A 130 28.77 26.75 -2.10
N ILE A 131 27.45 26.61 -2.16
CA ILE A 131 26.57 27.61 -2.80
C ILE A 131 26.55 28.89 -1.99
N GLU A 132 26.42 28.82 -0.68
CA GLU A 132 26.40 29.98 0.22
C GLU A 132 27.74 30.73 0.18
N ALA A 133 28.87 30.03 0.29
CA ALA A 133 30.19 30.61 0.18
C ALA A 133 30.42 31.30 -1.18
N LEU A 134 29.93 30.68 -2.28
CA LEU A 134 30.00 31.29 -3.61
C LEU A 134 29.15 32.57 -3.70
N MET A 135 27.97 32.61 -3.09
CA MET A 135 27.09 33.76 -3.09
C MET A 135 27.63 34.90 -2.24
N GLU A 136 28.33 34.61 -1.15
CA GLU A 136 28.99 35.60 -0.28
C GLU A 136 30.35 36.04 -0.81
N GLY A 137 30.92 35.35 -1.79
CA GLY A 137 32.24 35.61 -2.35
C GLY A 137 33.39 35.20 -1.43
N ASP A 138 33.13 34.30 -0.48
CA ASP A 138 34.11 33.73 0.43
C ASP A 138 34.84 32.57 -0.20
N VAL A 139 36.03 32.83 -0.76
CA VAL A 139 36.84 31.85 -1.49
C VAL A 139 37.40 30.79 -0.53
N ASP A 140 37.79 31.16 0.67
CA ASP A 140 38.39 30.24 1.65
C ASP A 140 37.32 29.23 2.13
N ALA A 141 36.11 29.68 2.47
CA ALA A 141 34.98 28.83 2.83
C ALA A 141 34.56 27.91 1.68
N PHE A 142 34.57 28.43 0.44
CA PHE A 142 34.29 27.63 -0.73
C PHE A 142 35.32 26.51 -0.94
N ASP A 143 36.61 26.82 -0.86
CA ASP A 143 37.69 25.82 -1.03
C ASP A 143 37.59 24.73 0.04
N ASP A 144 37.36 25.08 1.30
CA ASP A 144 37.19 24.11 2.39
C ASP A 144 35.98 23.18 2.16
N ALA A 145 34.83 23.71 1.76
CA ALA A 145 33.64 22.92 1.46
C ALA A 145 33.86 22.03 0.23
N PHE A 146 34.43 22.58 -0.84
CA PHE A 146 34.70 21.86 -2.09
C PHE A 146 35.64 20.67 -1.92
N TRP A 147 36.80 20.86 -1.24
CA TRP A 147 37.73 19.75 -1.04
C TRP A 147 37.19 18.69 -0.06
N SER A 148 36.40 19.12 0.91
CA SER A 148 35.65 18.20 1.78
C SER A 148 34.62 17.38 1.02
N HIS A 149 33.91 18.01 0.05
CA HIS A 149 32.97 17.35 -0.85
C HIS A 149 33.67 16.32 -1.75
N ILE A 150 34.78 16.70 -2.37
CA ILE A 150 35.59 15.75 -3.17
C ILE A 150 36.02 14.55 -2.34
N GLY A 151 36.49 14.80 -1.11
CA GLY A 151 36.82 13.73 -0.14
C GLY A 151 35.62 12.82 0.18
N HIS A 152 34.44 13.40 0.33
CA HIS A 152 33.18 12.69 0.55
C HIS A 152 32.83 11.76 -0.63
N VAL A 153 32.86 12.27 -1.87
CA VAL A 153 32.60 11.50 -3.09
C VAL A 153 33.56 10.32 -3.23
N VAL A 154 34.87 10.57 -3.09
CA VAL A 154 35.91 9.53 -3.19
C VAL A 154 35.72 8.45 -2.12
N ARG A 155 35.52 8.86 -0.87
CA ARG A 155 35.27 7.93 0.25
C ARG A 155 34.04 7.08 0.03
N ASN A 156 32.92 7.68 -0.40
CA ASN A 156 31.68 6.93 -0.65
C ASN A 156 31.80 6.04 -1.89
N GLY A 157 32.53 6.42 -2.92
CA GLY A 157 32.82 5.58 -4.07
C GLY A 157 33.56 4.30 -3.69
N PHE A 158 34.66 4.40 -2.91
CA PHE A 158 35.37 3.22 -2.43
C PHE A 158 34.55 2.38 -1.45
N ARG A 159 33.76 3.04 -0.59
CA ARG A 159 32.87 2.37 0.35
C ARG A 159 31.75 1.61 -0.38
N ALA A 160 31.10 2.23 -1.35
CA ALA A 160 30.05 1.61 -2.16
C ALA A 160 30.60 0.39 -2.92
N LEU A 161 31.78 0.52 -3.55
CA LEU A 161 32.44 -0.59 -4.25
C LEU A 161 32.76 -1.74 -3.29
N GLY A 162 33.44 -1.47 -2.18
CA GLY A 162 33.82 -2.48 -1.19
C GLY A 162 32.63 -3.20 -0.57
N LEU A 163 31.56 -2.45 -0.24
CA LEU A 163 30.33 -3.01 0.30
C LEU A 163 29.55 -3.80 -0.77
N SER A 164 29.55 -3.36 -2.02
CA SER A 164 28.95 -4.09 -3.12
C SER A 164 29.65 -5.44 -3.34
N LEU A 165 30.98 -5.47 -3.43
CA LEU A 165 31.74 -6.71 -3.59
C LEU A 165 31.56 -7.71 -2.44
N THR A 166 31.26 -7.24 -1.25
CA THR A 166 31.09 -8.06 -0.04
C THR A 166 29.63 -8.24 0.37
N ARG A 167 28.67 -7.74 -0.44
CA ARG A 167 27.24 -7.75 -0.12
C ARG A 167 26.94 -7.13 1.25
N GLY A 168 27.59 -6.04 1.58
CA GLY A 168 27.47 -5.33 2.84
C GLY A 168 28.21 -5.98 4.03
N ARG A 169 28.82 -7.15 3.88
CA ARG A 169 29.42 -7.90 5.02
C ARG A 169 30.54 -7.16 5.74
N LEU A 170 31.24 -6.26 5.08
CA LEU A 170 32.30 -5.43 5.68
C LEU A 170 31.72 -4.24 6.49
N ALA A 171 30.42 -3.93 6.38
CA ALA A 171 29.82 -2.91 7.20
C ALA A 171 29.65 -3.41 8.65
N SER A 172 29.86 -2.51 9.60
CA SER A 172 29.51 -2.75 11.00
C SER A 172 27.99 -2.67 11.18
N SER A 173 27.47 -3.45 12.14
CA SER A 173 26.10 -3.30 12.60
C SER A 173 26.12 -2.75 14.03
N PRO A 174 25.25 -1.79 14.39
CA PRO A 174 25.15 -1.29 15.77
C PRO A 174 24.51 -2.32 16.72
N VAL A 175 23.89 -3.35 16.16
CA VAL A 175 23.13 -4.37 16.89
C VAL A 175 23.56 -5.77 16.50
N ARG A 176 23.19 -6.75 17.31
CA ARG A 176 23.29 -8.19 17.04
C ARG A 176 21.88 -8.77 16.84
N GLY A 177 21.78 -9.98 16.29
CA GLY A 177 20.50 -10.67 16.09
C GLY A 177 19.88 -10.45 14.69
N PRO A 178 18.57 -10.66 14.53
CA PRO A 178 17.92 -10.72 13.21
C PRO A 178 17.99 -9.43 12.40
N ALA A 179 18.06 -8.26 13.06
CA ALA A 179 18.17 -6.96 12.40
C ALA A 179 19.59 -6.65 11.86
N ALA A 180 20.64 -7.28 12.39
CA ALA A 180 22.03 -6.95 12.05
C ALA A 180 22.37 -7.04 10.56
N PRO A 181 21.91 -8.05 9.79
CA PRO A 181 22.15 -8.12 8.35
C PRO A 181 21.55 -6.93 7.59
N TYR A 182 20.40 -6.43 8.03
CA TYR A 182 19.70 -5.31 7.41
C TYR A 182 20.43 -3.98 7.64
N TYR A 183 20.98 -3.74 8.83
CA TYR A 183 21.84 -2.57 9.07
C TYR A 183 23.07 -2.56 8.15
N ARG A 184 23.68 -3.73 7.90
CA ARG A 184 24.82 -3.83 6.98
C ARG A 184 24.41 -3.53 5.52
N LYS A 185 23.29 -4.06 5.07
CA LYS A 185 22.73 -3.77 3.74
C LYS A 185 22.32 -2.29 3.62
N MET A 186 21.77 -1.69 4.68
CA MET A 186 21.43 -0.27 4.74
C MET A 186 22.67 0.61 4.58
N ALA A 187 23.79 0.23 5.21
CA ALA A 187 25.07 0.92 5.03
C ALA A 187 25.59 0.84 3.60
N TRP A 188 25.36 -0.28 2.91
CA TRP A 188 25.67 -0.42 1.48
C TRP A 188 24.75 0.46 0.62
N ALA A 189 23.44 0.42 0.83
CA ALA A 189 22.48 1.29 0.13
C ALA A 189 22.84 2.77 0.29
N SER A 190 23.13 3.20 1.52
CA SER A 190 23.49 4.58 1.85
C SER A 190 24.77 5.04 1.15
N ALA A 191 25.83 4.21 1.15
CA ALA A 191 27.08 4.55 0.46
C ALA A 191 26.89 4.64 -1.07
N SER A 192 26.09 3.73 -1.64
CA SER A 192 25.77 3.75 -3.07
C SER A 192 24.90 4.97 -3.41
N PHE A 193 23.88 5.26 -2.60
CA PHE A 193 23.03 6.45 -2.77
C PHE A 193 23.87 7.73 -2.77
N ALA A 194 24.73 7.93 -1.77
CA ALA A 194 25.57 9.13 -1.67
C ALA A 194 26.46 9.29 -2.90
N PHE A 195 27.19 8.24 -3.29
CA PHE A 195 28.06 8.29 -4.47
C PHE A 195 27.32 8.61 -5.77
N PHE A 196 26.19 7.95 -6.03
CA PHE A 196 25.43 8.17 -7.27
C PHE A 196 24.64 9.50 -7.25
N ALA A 197 24.26 10.00 -6.08
CA ALA A 197 23.67 11.33 -5.92
C ALA A 197 24.67 12.43 -6.33
N ASP A 198 25.88 12.37 -5.82
CA ASP A 198 26.96 13.30 -6.20
C ASP A 198 27.31 13.19 -7.68
N LEU A 199 27.39 11.97 -8.20
CA LEU A 199 27.64 11.74 -9.64
C LEU A 199 26.52 12.36 -10.49
N ALA A 200 25.26 12.26 -10.06
CA ALA A 200 24.12 12.86 -10.76
C ALA A 200 24.12 14.40 -10.65
N MET A 201 24.42 14.95 -9.48
CA MET A 201 24.52 16.41 -9.27
C MET A 201 25.67 16.99 -10.13
N GLY A 202 26.85 16.39 -10.09
CA GLY A 202 27.99 16.85 -10.89
C GLY A 202 27.79 16.67 -12.40
N SER A 203 27.10 15.59 -12.83
CA SER A 203 26.90 15.32 -14.27
C SER A 203 25.78 16.14 -14.90
N LEU A 204 24.71 16.43 -14.16
CA LEU A 204 23.50 17.07 -14.66
C LEU A 204 23.38 18.53 -14.21
N GLY A 205 24.05 18.92 -13.12
CA GLY A 205 23.99 20.27 -12.59
C GLY A 205 22.55 20.77 -12.44
N GLY A 206 22.26 22.01 -12.84
CA GLY A 206 20.92 22.59 -12.81
C GLY A 206 19.86 21.84 -13.62
N MET A 207 20.27 20.99 -14.56
CA MET A 207 19.35 20.14 -15.33
C MET A 207 18.77 18.99 -14.52
N LEU A 208 19.37 18.64 -13.37
CA LEU A 208 18.89 17.56 -12.51
C LEU A 208 17.42 17.76 -12.12
N LYS A 209 17.03 19.00 -11.77
CA LYS A 209 15.63 19.36 -11.43
C LYS A 209 14.62 19.12 -12.56
N ARG A 210 15.07 19.08 -13.81
CA ARG A 210 14.24 18.80 -14.99
C ARG A 210 14.23 17.32 -15.37
N LYS A 211 15.08 16.50 -14.74
CA LYS A 211 15.17 15.06 -14.96
C LYS A 211 14.37 14.29 -13.92
N GLU A 212 13.08 14.60 -13.83
CA GLU A 212 12.16 14.15 -12.79
C GLU A 212 12.09 12.62 -12.65
N LYS A 213 12.28 11.85 -13.72
CA LYS A 213 12.40 10.38 -13.65
C LYS A 213 13.67 9.94 -12.91
N ILE A 214 14.75 10.72 -12.97
CA ILE A 214 16.00 10.43 -12.25
C ILE A 214 15.84 10.83 -10.78
N THR A 215 15.37 12.06 -10.52
CA THR A 215 15.15 12.54 -9.14
C THR A 215 14.12 11.69 -8.40
N GLY A 216 13.06 11.19 -9.08
CA GLY A 216 12.10 10.28 -8.50
C GLY A 216 12.72 8.95 -8.07
N ARG A 217 13.65 8.37 -8.83
CA ARG A 217 14.36 7.15 -8.42
C ARG A 217 15.25 7.39 -7.20
N PHE A 218 15.95 8.52 -7.14
CA PHE A 218 16.68 8.88 -5.92
C PHE A 218 15.75 9.08 -4.73
N ALA A 219 14.59 9.69 -4.96
CA ALA A 219 13.57 9.85 -3.92
C ALA A 219 13.06 8.51 -3.40
N ASP A 220 12.85 7.52 -4.27
CA ASP A 220 12.44 6.17 -3.88
C ASP A 220 13.51 5.48 -3.02
N ILE A 221 14.78 5.54 -3.44
CA ILE A 221 15.89 4.97 -2.65
C ILE A 221 15.94 5.61 -1.27
N LEU A 222 15.91 6.94 -1.19
CA LEU A 222 15.97 7.69 0.06
C LEU A 222 14.77 7.38 0.96
N SER A 223 13.58 7.33 0.37
CA SER A 223 12.35 7.02 1.08
C SER A 223 12.38 5.62 1.71
N TRP A 224 12.77 4.62 0.93
CA TRP A 224 12.84 3.25 1.45
C TRP A 224 13.99 3.04 2.45
N MET A 225 15.08 3.81 2.35
CA MET A 225 16.08 3.87 3.42
C MET A 225 15.49 4.44 4.71
N TYR A 226 14.69 5.51 4.62
CA TYR A 226 14.04 6.10 5.78
C TYR A 226 13.02 5.15 6.42
N LEU A 227 12.09 4.61 5.63
CA LEU A 227 11.07 3.67 6.10
C LEU A 227 11.69 2.41 6.72
N GLY A 228 12.71 1.85 6.07
CA GLY A 228 13.45 0.71 6.60
C GLY A 228 14.20 1.04 7.91
N THR A 229 14.74 2.25 8.05
CA THR A 229 15.36 2.72 9.30
C THR A 229 14.33 2.82 10.41
N ALA A 230 13.14 3.31 10.13
CA ALA A 230 12.05 3.38 11.10
C ALA A 230 11.63 1.97 11.57
N VAL A 231 11.48 1.02 10.65
CA VAL A 231 11.19 -0.40 10.97
C VAL A 231 12.27 -1.00 11.87
N LEU A 232 13.55 -0.83 11.52
CA LEU A 232 14.68 -1.32 12.33
C LEU A 232 14.69 -0.69 13.73
N THR A 233 14.42 0.62 13.80
CA THR A 233 14.41 1.35 15.07
C THR A 233 13.27 0.88 15.96
N ARG A 234 12.06 0.70 15.40
CA ARG A 234 10.92 0.16 16.13
C ARG A 234 11.23 -1.20 16.74
N PHE A 235 11.65 -2.14 15.90
CA PHE A 235 11.95 -3.52 16.35
C PHE A 235 13.00 -3.54 17.48
N GLU A 236 14.06 -2.73 17.38
CA GLU A 236 15.08 -2.64 18.42
C GLU A 236 14.57 -1.97 19.70
N LYS A 237 13.78 -0.90 19.58
CA LYS A 237 13.26 -0.14 20.74
C LYS A 237 12.19 -0.88 21.51
N GLU A 238 11.39 -1.69 20.84
CA GLU A 238 10.38 -2.56 21.46
C GLU A 238 10.99 -3.85 22.07
N GLY A 239 12.31 -4.00 22.01
CA GLY A 239 13.03 -5.10 22.68
C GLY A 239 13.09 -6.38 21.82
N ARG A 240 12.88 -6.29 20.52
CA ARG A 240 12.96 -7.41 19.55
C ARG A 240 11.91 -8.49 19.84
N PRO A 241 10.63 -8.17 19.83
CA PRO A 241 9.59 -9.15 20.09
C PRO A 241 9.62 -10.26 19.04
N GLU A 242 9.55 -11.52 19.47
CA GLU A 242 9.57 -12.67 18.56
C GLU A 242 8.41 -12.64 17.56
N GLU A 243 7.24 -12.20 18.00
CA GLU A 243 6.04 -12.05 17.17
C GLU A 243 6.17 -11.00 16.06
N GLN A 244 7.11 -10.06 16.19
CA GLN A 244 7.38 -9.03 15.17
C GLN A 244 8.51 -9.42 14.21
N GLU A 245 9.24 -10.51 14.45
CA GLU A 245 10.41 -10.88 13.62
C GLU A 245 10.02 -11.14 12.16
N ALA A 246 8.89 -11.80 11.92
CA ALA A 246 8.38 -12.00 10.57
C ALA A 246 8.03 -10.67 9.88
N PHE A 247 7.46 -9.71 10.60
CA PHE A 247 7.15 -8.36 10.10
C PHE A 247 8.42 -7.56 9.79
N LEU A 248 9.43 -7.65 10.64
CA LEU A 248 10.76 -7.10 10.38
C LEU A 248 11.32 -7.65 9.06
N HIS A 249 11.34 -8.97 8.91
CA HIS A 249 11.90 -9.61 7.73
C HIS A 249 11.16 -9.24 6.46
N TRP A 250 9.84 -9.30 6.47
CA TRP A 250 9.01 -8.93 5.34
C TRP A 250 9.22 -7.46 4.93
N SER A 251 9.13 -6.54 5.89
CA SER A 251 9.27 -5.11 5.66
C SER A 251 10.66 -4.73 5.12
N MET A 252 11.72 -5.31 5.68
CA MET A 252 13.08 -5.04 5.23
C MET A 252 13.38 -5.64 3.85
N GLN A 253 12.89 -6.87 3.56
CA GLN A 253 13.02 -7.44 2.23
C GLN A 253 12.26 -6.60 1.20
N HIS A 254 11.03 -6.19 1.51
CA HIS A 254 10.26 -5.30 0.64
C HIS A 254 11.00 -3.98 0.40
N ALA A 255 11.48 -3.31 1.44
CA ALA A 255 12.21 -2.05 1.32
C ALA A 255 13.47 -2.19 0.44
N PHE A 256 14.25 -3.24 0.61
CA PHE A 256 15.44 -3.47 -0.22
C PHE A 256 15.10 -3.85 -1.67
N ALA A 257 13.99 -4.55 -1.91
CA ALA A 257 13.51 -4.81 -3.26
C ALA A 257 13.11 -3.52 -3.99
N GLN A 258 12.43 -2.59 -3.31
CA GLN A 258 12.09 -1.28 -3.85
C GLN A 258 13.35 -0.43 -4.14
N MET A 259 14.33 -0.44 -3.22
CA MET A 259 15.63 0.21 -3.46
C MET A 259 16.35 -0.39 -4.67
N GLN A 260 16.35 -1.73 -4.83
CA GLN A 260 16.96 -2.42 -5.96
C GLN A 260 16.34 -1.98 -7.29
N GLU A 261 15.00 -1.96 -7.37
CA GLU A 261 14.28 -1.52 -8.57
C GLU A 261 14.64 -0.08 -8.95
N ALA A 262 14.71 0.80 -7.95
CA ALA A 262 15.08 2.20 -8.15
C ALA A 262 16.55 2.36 -8.60
N PHE A 263 17.48 1.61 -8.02
CA PHE A 263 18.89 1.58 -8.44
C PHE A 263 19.04 1.06 -9.87
N ASP A 264 18.39 -0.03 -10.24
CA ASP A 264 18.45 -0.58 -11.59
C ASP A 264 17.95 0.42 -12.62
N GLY A 265 16.79 1.05 -12.32
CA GLY A 265 16.26 2.10 -13.17
C GLY A 265 17.19 3.34 -13.25
N LEU A 266 17.94 3.64 -12.19
CA LEU A 266 18.92 4.72 -12.15
C LEU A 266 20.13 4.40 -13.05
N PHE A 267 20.75 3.21 -12.89
CA PHE A 267 21.92 2.80 -13.64
C PHE A 267 21.68 2.69 -15.15
N GLU A 268 20.47 2.32 -15.55
CA GLU A 268 20.07 2.28 -16.95
C GLU A 268 19.86 3.66 -17.57
N ASN A 269 19.42 4.64 -16.80
CA ASN A 269 18.89 5.89 -17.34
C ASN A 269 19.72 7.13 -17.00
N LEU A 270 20.60 7.08 -16.00
CA LEU A 270 21.48 8.20 -15.67
C LEU A 270 22.51 8.39 -16.78
N LYS A 271 22.56 9.60 -17.31
CA LYS A 271 23.54 9.99 -18.33
C LYS A 271 24.70 10.73 -17.66
N VAL A 272 25.86 10.12 -17.70
CA VAL A 272 27.13 10.68 -17.18
C VAL A 272 28.06 10.94 -18.37
N PRO A 273 28.52 12.18 -18.58
CA PRO A 273 29.46 12.48 -19.64
C PRO A 273 30.69 11.54 -19.59
N GLY A 274 30.98 10.86 -20.67
CA GLY A 274 32.11 9.89 -20.75
C GLY A 274 31.91 8.58 -19.97
N GLY A 275 30.89 8.47 -19.06
CA GLY A 275 30.70 7.34 -18.16
C GLY A 275 29.43 6.53 -18.36
N THR A 276 28.49 6.98 -19.21
CA THR A 276 27.20 6.28 -19.40
C THR A 276 27.35 4.82 -19.83
N TRP A 277 28.32 4.51 -20.64
CA TRP A 277 28.62 3.14 -21.09
C TRP A 277 29.03 2.23 -19.93
N LEU A 278 29.77 2.77 -18.94
CA LEU A 278 30.21 2.05 -17.75
C LEU A 278 28.99 1.72 -16.85
N LEU A 279 28.09 2.68 -16.65
CA LEU A 279 26.87 2.44 -15.89
C LEU A 279 26.01 1.33 -16.51
N ARG A 280 25.77 1.40 -17.81
CA ARG A 280 24.93 0.43 -18.52
C ARG A 280 25.61 -0.91 -18.80
N GLY A 281 26.91 -0.90 -19.11
CA GLY A 281 27.65 -2.09 -19.51
C GLY A 281 28.28 -2.88 -18.36
N LEU A 282 28.50 -2.25 -17.20
CA LEU A 282 29.15 -2.90 -16.07
C LEU A 282 28.28 -2.79 -14.79
N VAL A 283 27.88 -1.57 -14.38
CA VAL A 283 27.20 -1.37 -13.09
C VAL A 283 25.80 -1.97 -13.09
N ALA A 284 24.99 -1.73 -14.12
CA ALA A 284 23.63 -2.27 -14.19
C ALA A 284 23.61 -3.82 -14.26
N PRO A 285 24.40 -4.51 -15.09
CA PRO A 285 24.50 -5.97 -15.05
C PRO A 285 25.00 -6.49 -13.70
N TRP A 286 26.00 -5.83 -13.11
CA TRP A 286 26.50 -6.21 -11.79
C TRP A 286 25.43 -6.06 -10.70
N SER A 287 24.66 -4.96 -10.69
CA SER A 287 23.56 -4.74 -9.76
C SER A 287 22.53 -5.87 -9.79
N ARG A 288 22.17 -6.34 -10.99
CA ARG A 288 21.22 -7.44 -11.18
C ARG A 288 21.76 -8.81 -10.75
N LEU A 289 23.06 -9.04 -10.89
CA LEU A 289 23.70 -10.28 -10.42
C LEU A 289 24.00 -10.25 -8.93
N ASN A 290 24.13 -9.08 -8.35
CA ASN A 290 24.50 -8.84 -6.97
C ASN A 290 23.48 -7.90 -6.32
N THR A 291 22.24 -8.38 -6.22
CA THR A 291 21.09 -7.62 -5.71
C THR A 291 21.28 -7.21 -4.25
N ILE A 292 20.88 -5.99 -3.92
CA ILE A 292 20.82 -5.53 -2.53
C ILE A 292 19.66 -6.15 -1.77
N GLY A 293 18.58 -6.49 -2.47
CA GLY A 293 17.41 -7.14 -1.91
C GLY A 293 16.54 -7.82 -2.95
N GLU A 294 15.70 -8.71 -2.46
CA GLU A 294 14.69 -9.45 -3.20
C GLU A 294 13.36 -9.30 -2.49
N ARG A 295 12.26 -9.50 -3.22
CA ARG A 295 10.91 -9.45 -2.64
C ARG A 295 10.74 -10.53 -1.58
N PRO A 296 9.88 -10.30 -0.56
CA PRO A 296 9.53 -11.32 0.40
C PRO A 296 9.00 -12.57 -0.27
N GLY A 297 9.41 -13.76 0.22
CA GLY A 297 8.91 -15.03 -0.30
C GLY A 297 7.53 -15.38 0.25
N ASP A 298 6.87 -16.35 -0.42
CA ASP A 298 5.49 -16.75 -0.15
C ASP A 298 5.29 -17.25 1.28
N ASP A 299 6.20 -18.09 1.81
CA ASP A 299 6.13 -18.59 3.20
C ASP A 299 6.09 -17.45 4.23
N LEU A 300 6.88 -16.42 4.01
CA LEU A 300 6.93 -15.25 4.88
C LEU A 300 5.64 -14.42 4.75
N GLY A 301 5.14 -14.27 3.52
CA GLY A 301 3.85 -13.65 3.26
C GLY A 301 2.70 -14.37 3.94
N GLY A 302 2.62 -15.70 3.79
CA GLY A 302 1.64 -16.55 4.46
C GLY A 302 1.71 -16.45 5.99
N THR A 303 2.92 -16.26 6.55
CA THR A 303 3.08 -16.05 7.99
C THR A 303 2.43 -14.75 8.47
N LEU A 304 2.66 -13.64 7.77
CA LEU A 304 2.01 -12.35 8.08
C LEU A 304 0.50 -12.43 7.92
N ALA A 305 0.04 -13.03 6.82
CA ALA A 305 -1.38 -13.18 6.53
C ALA A 305 -2.11 -13.97 7.64
N ARG A 306 -1.51 -15.04 8.15
CA ARG A 306 -2.05 -15.81 9.27
C ARG A 306 -2.03 -15.00 10.57
N ALA A 307 -0.94 -14.30 10.85
CA ALA A 307 -0.80 -13.51 12.08
C ALA A 307 -1.93 -12.49 12.27
N ILE A 308 -2.36 -11.78 11.21
CA ILE A 308 -3.47 -10.81 11.31
C ILE A 308 -4.88 -11.43 11.31
N GLN A 309 -4.98 -12.77 11.24
CA GLN A 309 -6.23 -13.53 11.33
C GLN A 309 -6.41 -14.21 12.67
N GLU A 310 -5.43 -14.17 13.57
CA GLU A 310 -5.47 -14.81 14.87
C GLU A 310 -5.93 -13.86 15.97
N LYS A 311 -6.64 -14.37 17.01
CA LYS A 311 -7.21 -13.57 18.09
C LYS A 311 -6.14 -12.89 18.95
N ALA A 312 -5.05 -13.60 19.25
CA ALA A 312 -3.93 -13.13 20.08
C ALA A 312 -2.69 -12.81 19.23
N GLY A 313 -2.89 -12.43 17.99
CA GLY A 313 -1.80 -12.23 17.03
C GLY A 313 -1.50 -10.77 16.76
N ALA A 314 -0.79 -10.58 15.67
CA ALA A 314 -0.33 -9.27 15.22
C ALA A 314 -1.45 -8.24 15.02
N ARG A 315 -2.68 -8.71 14.80
CA ARG A 315 -3.83 -7.83 14.64
C ARG A 315 -4.04 -6.92 15.87
N GLU A 316 -3.91 -7.46 17.09
CA GLU A 316 -4.15 -6.69 18.32
C GLU A 316 -3.11 -5.58 18.48
N TRP A 317 -1.81 -5.89 18.42
CA TRP A 317 -0.79 -4.86 18.61
C TRP A 317 -0.64 -3.91 17.40
N LEU A 318 -1.01 -4.30 16.16
CA LEU A 318 -1.07 -3.41 15.01
C LEU A 318 -2.24 -2.41 15.09
N THR A 319 -3.26 -2.70 15.88
CA THR A 319 -4.47 -1.87 16.02
C THR A 319 -4.66 -1.30 17.42
N GLU A 320 -3.66 -1.38 18.28
CA GLU A 320 -3.72 -0.96 19.69
C GLU A 320 -4.15 0.51 19.84
N ASP A 321 -3.67 1.37 18.98
CA ASP A 321 -3.97 2.82 18.99
C ASP A 321 -5.28 3.17 18.25
N LEU A 322 -6.01 2.20 17.71
CA LEU A 322 -7.22 2.45 16.94
C LEU A 322 -8.46 2.34 17.83
N TYR A 323 -9.37 3.30 17.66
CA TYR A 323 -10.69 3.18 18.26
C TYR A 323 -11.50 2.07 17.56
N VAL A 324 -11.80 1.01 18.29
CA VAL A 324 -12.69 -0.06 17.86
C VAL A 324 -13.95 0.03 18.72
N PRO A 325 -15.14 0.30 18.12
CA PRO A 325 -16.36 0.42 18.89
C PRO A 325 -16.78 -0.93 19.48
N ASP A 326 -17.23 -0.92 20.74
CA ASP A 326 -17.85 -2.10 21.37
C ASP A 326 -19.31 -2.31 20.91
N ASP A 327 -19.90 -1.28 20.29
CA ASP A 327 -21.28 -1.28 19.84
C ASP A 327 -21.46 -2.15 18.58
N PRO A 328 -22.24 -3.25 18.67
CA PRO A 328 -22.46 -4.16 17.53
C PRO A 328 -23.35 -3.55 16.43
N ASP A 329 -23.98 -2.39 16.67
CA ASP A 329 -24.73 -1.67 15.64
C ASP A 329 -23.82 -0.80 14.75
N GLN A 330 -22.53 -0.69 15.12
CA GLN A 330 -21.51 -0.08 14.28
C GLN A 330 -20.79 -1.16 13.45
N PRO A 331 -20.53 -0.93 12.16
CA PRO A 331 -19.98 -1.95 11.26
C PRO A 331 -18.68 -2.58 11.73
N LEU A 332 -17.74 -1.76 12.27
CA LEU A 332 -16.48 -2.27 12.82
C LEU A 332 -16.70 -3.07 14.12
N GLY A 333 -17.63 -2.62 14.98
CA GLY A 333 -17.99 -3.35 16.21
C GLY A 333 -18.62 -4.70 15.90
N GLU A 334 -19.51 -4.78 14.90
CA GLU A 334 -20.09 -6.06 14.47
C GLU A 334 -19.04 -6.99 13.84
N LEU A 335 -18.11 -6.46 13.02
CA LEU A 335 -16.99 -7.26 12.53
C LEU A 335 -16.17 -7.84 13.68
N GLU A 336 -15.82 -7.03 14.67
CA GLU A 336 -15.03 -7.47 15.83
C GLU A 336 -15.78 -8.52 16.66
N ARG A 337 -17.06 -8.31 16.87
CA ARG A 337 -17.92 -9.28 17.55
C ARG A 337 -17.99 -10.60 16.79
N ALA A 338 -18.26 -10.55 15.48
CA ALA A 338 -18.30 -11.74 14.63
C ALA A 338 -16.97 -12.49 14.62
N PHE A 339 -15.85 -11.74 14.55
CA PHE A 339 -14.51 -12.30 14.60
C PHE A 339 -14.25 -13.03 15.93
N ARG A 340 -14.50 -12.38 17.07
CA ARG A 340 -14.32 -13.00 18.41
C ARG A 340 -15.13 -14.28 18.56
N LEU A 341 -16.43 -14.23 18.27
CA LEU A 341 -17.32 -15.39 18.39
C LEU A 341 -16.90 -16.54 17.44
N SER A 342 -16.52 -16.21 16.21
CA SER A 342 -16.04 -17.22 15.24
C SER A 342 -14.74 -17.89 15.69
N ARG A 343 -13.83 -17.16 16.32
CA ARG A 343 -12.60 -17.73 16.89
C ARG A 343 -12.87 -18.57 18.12
N GLU A 344 -13.79 -18.17 18.98
CA GLU A 344 -14.24 -18.96 20.13
C GLU A 344 -14.93 -20.25 19.69
N ALA A 345 -15.79 -20.20 18.67
CA ALA A 345 -16.49 -21.36 18.12
C ALA A 345 -15.59 -22.29 17.29
N TYR A 346 -14.38 -21.87 16.90
CA TYR A 346 -13.52 -22.66 16.02
C TYR A 346 -13.24 -24.06 16.54
N HIS A 347 -12.99 -24.23 17.85
CA HIS A 347 -12.71 -25.52 18.46
C HIS A 347 -13.90 -26.49 18.38
N VAL A 348 -15.14 -25.98 18.42
CA VAL A 348 -16.36 -26.78 18.29
C VAL A 348 -16.43 -27.40 16.89
N GLY A 349 -16.16 -26.60 15.85
CA GLY A 349 -16.06 -27.09 14.48
C GLY A 349 -14.99 -28.18 14.31
N GLN A 350 -13.87 -28.08 15.04
CA GLN A 350 -12.82 -29.13 15.01
C GLN A 350 -13.29 -30.43 15.69
N LYS A 351 -14.03 -30.36 16.82
CA LYS A 351 -14.64 -31.53 17.47
C LYS A 351 -15.56 -32.25 16.49
N ILE A 352 -16.48 -31.57 15.84
CA ILE A 352 -17.41 -32.13 14.86
C ILE A 352 -16.66 -32.77 13.67
N LYS A 353 -15.65 -32.06 13.11
CA LYS A 353 -14.83 -32.62 12.03
C LYS A 353 -14.06 -33.90 12.45
N ALA A 354 -13.60 -33.97 13.69
CA ALA A 354 -12.96 -35.15 14.23
C ALA A 354 -13.94 -36.34 14.33
N ALA A 355 -15.16 -36.12 14.85
CA ALA A 355 -16.21 -37.12 14.93
C ALA A 355 -16.67 -37.63 13.56
N ILE A 356 -16.77 -36.72 12.54
CA ILE A 356 -17.04 -37.12 11.15
C ILE A 356 -15.94 -38.05 10.61
N ARG A 357 -14.66 -37.76 10.91
CA ARG A 357 -13.53 -38.62 10.48
C ARG A 357 -13.51 -39.96 11.19
N ALA A 358 -13.91 -40.02 12.46
CA ALA A 358 -14.02 -41.22 13.25
C ALA A 358 -15.22 -42.10 12.83
N GLY A 359 -16.19 -41.53 12.11
CA GLY A 359 -17.42 -42.20 11.70
C GLY A 359 -18.56 -42.13 12.73
N ASP A 360 -18.38 -41.31 13.78
CA ASP A 360 -19.38 -41.08 14.83
C ASP A 360 -20.51 -40.16 14.36
N LEU A 361 -20.23 -39.35 13.33
CA LEU A 361 -21.18 -38.46 12.68
C LEU A 361 -21.18 -38.64 11.16
N PRO A 362 -22.32 -38.42 10.49
CA PRO A 362 -22.44 -38.56 9.04
C PRO A 362 -21.58 -37.54 8.28
N LYS A 363 -21.17 -37.90 7.04
CA LYS A 363 -20.36 -37.04 6.16
C LYS A 363 -21.20 -35.88 5.60
N ARG A 364 -21.46 -34.89 6.42
CA ARG A 364 -22.13 -33.63 6.09
C ARG A 364 -21.31 -32.43 6.60
N ARG A 365 -21.72 -31.23 6.22
CA ARG A 365 -21.02 -30.01 6.68
C ARG A 365 -21.23 -29.81 8.20
N PRO A 366 -20.22 -29.40 8.98
CA PRO A 366 -20.32 -29.30 10.44
C PRO A 366 -21.50 -28.51 10.95
N HIS A 367 -21.85 -27.38 10.33
CA HIS A 367 -22.98 -26.53 10.73
C HIS A 367 -24.36 -27.23 10.55
N GLN A 368 -24.46 -28.26 9.70
CA GLN A 368 -25.67 -29.05 9.49
C GLN A 368 -25.82 -30.19 10.54
N LEU A 369 -24.80 -30.42 11.34
CA LEU A 369 -24.71 -31.51 12.27
C LEU A 369 -24.75 -31.09 13.73
N LEU A 370 -25.06 -29.83 14.02
CA LEU A 370 -24.99 -29.28 15.39
C LEU A 370 -25.92 -30.01 16.35
N GLU A 371 -27.15 -30.33 15.96
CA GLU A 371 -28.11 -31.03 16.80
C GLU A 371 -27.69 -32.48 16.99
N GLU A 372 -27.34 -33.18 15.91
CA GLU A 372 -26.85 -34.57 15.96
C GLU A 372 -25.55 -34.69 16.79
N ALA A 373 -24.69 -33.69 16.72
CA ALA A 373 -23.46 -33.69 17.50
C ALA A 373 -23.70 -33.50 19.00
N VAL A 374 -24.77 -32.78 19.39
CA VAL A 374 -25.23 -32.73 20.79
C VAL A 374 -25.83 -34.07 21.20
N GLU A 375 -26.73 -34.64 20.40
CA GLU A 375 -27.38 -35.94 20.68
C GLU A 375 -26.36 -37.06 20.86
N HIS A 376 -25.27 -37.07 20.09
CA HIS A 376 -24.17 -38.04 20.19
C HIS A 376 -23.13 -37.66 21.25
N GLY A 377 -23.29 -36.58 21.99
CA GLY A 377 -22.37 -36.12 23.04
C GLY A 377 -20.99 -35.66 22.53
N VAL A 378 -20.87 -35.34 21.25
CA VAL A 378 -19.65 -34.80 20.63
C VAL A 378 -19.38 -33.37 21.07
N ILE A 379 -20.45 -32.59 21.22
CA ILE A 379 -20.45 -31.20 21.70
C ILE A 379 -21.52 -30.99 22.75
N THR A 380 -21.39 -29.91 23.54
CA THR A 380 -22.42 -29.50 24.52
C THR A 380 -23.48 -28.60 23.88
N GLU A 381 -24.60 -28.41 24.61
CA GLU A 381 -25.58 -27.40 24.20
C GLU A 381 -25.00 -25.99 24.19
N GLU A 382 -24.10 -25.66 25.12
CA GLU A 382 -23.38 -24.38 25.16
C GLU A 382 -22.46 -24.20 23.94
N ASP A 383 -21.76 -25.29 23.52
CA ASP A 383 -20.97 -25.29 22.29
C ASP A 383 -21.86 -25.01 21.06
N ARG A 384 -23.04 -25.65 20.96
CA ARG A 384 -24.02 -25.42 19.90
C ARG A 384 -24.49 -23.94 19.87
N ASP A 385 -24.87 -23.41 21.03
CA ASP A 385 -25.36 -22.04 21.14
C ASP A 385 -24.26 -21.01 20.86
N LEU A 386 -23.00 -21.30 21.17
CA LEU A 386 -21.86 -20.48 20.77
C LEU A 386 -21.70 -20.45 19.24
N VAL A 387 -21.78 -21.61 18.56
CA VAL A 387 -21.71 -21.65 17.08
C VAL A 387 -22.85 -20.86 16.45
N ARG A 388 -24.08 -21.03 16.96
CA ARG A 388 -25.26 -20.27 16.46
C ARG A 388 -25.08 -18.77 16.60
N ARG A 389 -24.55 -18.30 17.75
CA ARG A 389 -24.25 -16.86 17.96
C ARG A 389 -23.16 -16.36 17.02
N ALA A 390 -22.12 -17.17 16.79
CA ALA A 390 -21.06 -16.85 15.85
C ALA A 390 -21.57 -16.73 14.40
N ASP A 391 -22.41 -17.69 14.00
CA ASP A 391 -23.04 -17.71 12.67
C ASP A 391 -23.97 -16.51 12.47
N ALA A 392 -24.78 -16.17 13.47
CA ALA A 392 -25.68 -15.03 13.42
C ALA A 392 -24.93 -13.69 13.32
N ALA A 393 -23.84 -13.52 14.09
CA ALA A 393 -23.02 -12.33 14.02
C ALA A 393 -22.28 -12.22 12.67
N ARG A 394 -21.75 -13.34 12.17
CA ARG A 394 -21.13 -13.40 10.85
C ARG A 394 -22.11 -13.03 9.75
N GLU A 395 -23.32 -13.58 9.77
CA GLU A 395 -24.36 -13.32 8.77
C GLU A 395 -24.76 -11.84 8.77
N ARG A 396 -24.99 -11.23 9.93
CA ARG A 396 -25.29 -9.80 10.05
C ARG A 396 -24.20 -8.91 9.44
N TYR A 397 -22.92 -9.21 9.71
CA TYR A 397 -21.82 -8.44 9.15
C TYR A 397 -21.68 -8.61 7.64
N ILE A 398 -21.90 -9.85 7.11
CA ILE A 398 -21.77 -10.14 5.69
C ILE A 398 -22.90 -9.53 4.85
N GLN A 399 -24.08 -9.31 5.43
CA GLN A 399 -25.19 -8.65 4.78
C GLN A 399 -24.96 -7.13 4.71
N VAL A 400 -24.16 -6.70 3.72
CA VAL A 400 -23.68 -5.31 3.61
C VAL A 400 -24.81 -4.35 3.23
N ASP A 401 -25.70 -4.77 2.34
CA ASP A 401 -26.75 -3.97 1.71
C ASP A 401 -28.16 -4.52 1.92
N ALA A 402 -28.36 -5.25 3.02
CA ALA A 402 -29.67 -5.75 3.41
C ALA A 402 -30.51 -4.63 4.05
N PHE A 403 -31.23 -3.91 3.24
CA PHE A 403 -32.17 -2.86 3.67
C PHE A 403 -33.60 -3.40 3.62
N ASP A 404 -34.44 -2.95 4.54
CA ASP A 404 -35.88 -3.11 4.34
C ASP A 404 -36.43 -2.02 3.38
N LEU A 405 -37.63 -2.24 2.88
CA LEU A 405 -38.25 -1.33 1.92
C LEU A 405 -38.49 0.07 2.53
N GLU A 406 -38.74 0.15 3.85
CA GLU A 406 -38.98 1.40 4.56
C GLU A 406 -37.70 2.20 4.73
N GLU A 407 -36.58 1.54 5.03
CA GLU A 407 -35.25 2.19 5.08
C GLU A 407 -34.86 2.76 3.72
N TYR A 408 -35.14 2.02 2.63
CA TYR A 408 -34.93 2.49 1.27
C TYR A 408 -35.75 3.74 0.95
N ARG A 409 -37.04 3.73 1.28
CA ARG A 409 -37.95 4.87 1.07
C ARG A 409 -37.55 6.10 1.90
N GLN A 410 -36.96 5.92 3.06
CA GLN A 410 -36.49 7.00 3.93
C GLN A 410 -35.11 7.54 3.54
N GLY A 411 -34.48 7.00 2.47
CA GLY A 411 -33.17 7.42 2.00
C GLY A 411 -32.00 7.07 2.94
N ARG A 412 -32.18 6.14 3.88
CA ARG A 412 -31.16 5.73 4.85
C ARG A 412 -30.18 4.71 4.29
N MET A 413 -29.72 4.93 3.07
CA MET A 413 -28.86 3.97 2.37
C MET A 413 -27.36 4.11 2.68
N LEU A 414 -26.94 5.13 3.45
CA LEU A 414 -25.53 5.36 3.73
C LEU A 414 -25.26 5.48 5.22
N PRO A 415 -24.24 4.81 5.77
CA PRO A 415 -23.84 4.95 7.16
C PRO A 415 -23.59 6.42 7.53
N GLY A 416 -24.18 6.90 8.60
CA GLY A 416 -23.94 8.24 9.13
C GLY A 416 -24.66 9.39 8.43
N GLN A 417 -25.58 9.14 7.51
CA GLN A 417 -26.47 10.19 7.03
C GLN A 417 -27.62 10.39 8.05
N PRO A 418 -27.84 11.64 8.53
CA PRO A 418 -29.01 11.92 9.36
C PRO A 418 -30.29 11.62 8.59
N ALA A 419 -31.28 11.08 9.25
CA ALA A 419 -32.62 10.73 8.74
C ALA A 419 -33.38 11.89 8.08
N ASP A 420 -32.78 13.06 8.01
CA ASP A 420 -33.42 14.35 7.71
C ASP A 420 -33.03 14.95 6.34
N ARG A 421 -32.45 14.16 5.45
CA ARG A 421 -32.47 14.55 4.02
C ARG A 421 -33.83 14.06 3.49
N GLY A 422 -34.73 14.98 3.44
CA GLY A 422 -36.15 14.85 3.16
C GLY A 422 -36.51 13.66 2.28
N ALA A 423 -37.56 12.94 2.68
CA ALA A 423 -38.17 11.92 1.84
C ALA A 423 -38.03 12.31 0.38
N LEU A 424 -37.53 11.41 -0.48
CA LEU A 424 -37.67 11.56 -1.92
C LEU A 424 -39.05 12.08 -2.16
N ASP A 425 -39.17 13.25 -2.79
CA ASP A 425 -40.42 13.92 -3.02
C ASP A 425 -41.44 12.87 -3.49
N SER A 426 -42.51 12.68 -2.72
CA SER A 426 -43.52 11.64 -3.01
C SER A 426 -44.06 11.73 -4.43
N SER A 427 -43.96 12.91 -5.07
CA SER A 427 -44.27 13.13 -6.46
C SER A 427 -43.36 12.40 -7.45
N ILE A 428 -42.07 12.13 -7.10
CA ILE A 428 -41.16 11.37 -7.93
C ILE A 428 -41.47 9.87 -7.85
N VAL A 429 -41.82 9.38 -6.65
CA VAL A 429 -42.18 7.97 -6.43
C VAL A 429 -43.52 7.66 -7.10
N GLU A 430 -44.53 8.55 -6.97
CA GLU A 430 -45.81 8.43 -7.68
C GLU A 430 -45.66 8.54 -9.20
N GLY A 431 -44.67 9.30 -9.69
CA GLY A 431 -44.37 9.38 -11.12
C GLY A 431 -43.78 8.07 -11.66
N LEU A 432 -42.87 7.44 -10.90
CA LEU A 432 -42.28 6.15 -11.26
C LEU A 432 -43.28 4.98 -11.19
N GLU A 433 -44.20 5.01 -10.23
CA GLU A 433 -45.28 3.99 -10.14
C GLU A 433 -46.29 4.12 -11.29
N ARG A 434 -46.57 5.32 -11.82
CA ARG A 434 -47.43 5.53 -12.97
C ARG A 434 -46.79 5.06 -14.29
N ASP A 435 -45.51 5.31 -14.46
CA ASP A 435 -44.78 4.87 -15.66
C ASP A 435 -44.62 3.35 -15.78
N VAL A 436 -44.65 2.61 -14.68
CA VAL A 436 -44.52 1.14 -14.68
C VAL A 436 -45.87 0.44 -14.85
N THR A 437 -47.00 1.10 -14.46
CA THR A 437 -48.34 0.51 -14.55
C THR A 437 -49.02 0.77 -15.90
N ASP A 438 -48.57 1.75 -16.68
CA ASP A 438 -49.16 2.11 -17.96
C ASP A 438 -48.50 1.43 -19.20
N VAL A 439 -47.52 0.58 -19.00
CA VAL A 439 -46.97 -0.25 -20.08
C VAL A 439 -47.75 -1.56 -20.15
N GLU A 440 -48.87 -1.57 -20.86
CA GLU A 440 -49.46 -2.81 -21.36
C GLU A 440 -48.49 -3.43 -22.37
N VAL A 441 -47.70 -4.42 -21.91
CA VAL A 441 -46.87 -5.27 -22.81
C VAL A 441 -47.83 -6.18 -23.55
N THR A 442 -48.07 -5.87 -24.82
CA THR A 442 -48.83 -6.77 -25.69
C THR A 442 -47.96 -7.95 -26.15
N PRO A 443 -48.55 -9.12 -26.44
CA PRO A 443 -47.79 -10.29 -26.92
C PRO A 443 -46.97 -10.06 -28.21
N GLU A 444 -47.21 -8.97 -28.92
CA GLU A 444 -46.48 -8.59 -30.13
C GLU A 444 -45.12 -7.91 -29.85
N ASP A 445 -44.89 -7.42 -28.64
CA ASP A 445 -43.65 -6.75 -28.25
C ASP A 445 -42.50 -7.73 -27.90
N VAL A 446 -42.79 -9.03 -27.82
CA VAL A 446 -41.80 -10.05 -27.41
C VAL A 446 -41.08 -10.66 -28.60
N ASP A 447 -41.58 -10.51 -29.84
CA ASP A 447 -41.05 -11.17 -31.06
C ASP A 447 -40.37 -10.21 -32.07
N GLY A 448 -40.21 -8.94 -31.75
CA GLY A 448 -39.56 -7.93 -32.58
C GLY A 448 -38.08 -7.79 -32.27
N GLY A 449 -37.21 -8.47 -32.98
CA GLY A 449 -35.77 -8.19 -33.01
C GLY A 449 -35.51 -6.72 -33.29
N ALA A 450 -34.77 -6.06 -32.44
CA ALA A 450 -34.40 -4.64 -32.54
C ALA A 450 -33.79 -4.33 -33.92
N PRO A 451 -34.31 -3.34 -34.66
CA PRO A 451 -33.68 -2.92 -35.91
C PRO A 451 -32.40 -2.13 -35.55
N HIS A 452 -31.29 -2.54 -36.13
CA HIS A 452 -30.06 -1.73 -36.14
C HIS A 452 -30.38 -0.37 -36.78
N PRO A 453 -29.98 0.76 -36.14
CA PRO A 453 -30.04 2.04 -36.82
C PRO A 453 -29.03 2.03 -37.98
N ARG A 454 -29.54 2.10 -39.22
CA ARG A 454 -28.71 2.46 -40.36
C ARG A 454 -28.32 3.93 -40.20
N GLY A 455 -27.03 4.17 -40.20
CA GLY A 455 -26.48 5.51 -40.26
C GLY A 455 -26.78 6.10 -41.66
N ASP A 456 -27.48 7.20 -41.67
CA ASP A 456 -27.56 8.08 -42.81
C ASP A 456 -26.91 9.44 -42.42
N GLY A 457 -25.93 9.81 -43.26
CA GLY A 457 -25.56 11.20 -43.48
C GLY A 457 -24.46 11.77 -42.65
N ALA A 458 -23.20 11.47 -42.95
CA ALA A 458 -22.14 12.43 -42.78
C ALA A 458 -22.15 13.44 -43.91
N PRO A 459 -22.11 14.76 -43.68
CA PRO A 459 -21.89 15.71 -44.74
C PRO A 459 -20.42 15.73 -45.17
N ASP A 460 -20.24 15.70 -46.49
CA ASP A 460 -19.02 15.91 -47.25
C ASP A 460 -18.28 17.18 -46.75
N ALA A 461 -17.06 17.02 -46.28
CA ALA A 461 -16.14 18.12 -46.04
C ALA A 461 -15.30 18.28 -47.31
N THR A 462 -15.68 19.28 -48.10
CA THR A 462 -14.91 19.78 -49.22
C THR A 462 -13.60 20.40 -48.70
N ASP A 463 -12.54 20.06 -49.46
CA ASP A 463 -11.24 20.71 -49.51
C ASP A 463 -11.33 22.24 -49.47
N GLU A 464 -10.49 22.88 -48.67
CA GLU A 464 -9.81 24.12 -49.02
C GLU A 464 -8.73 24.48 -48.01
N ASP A 465 -7.53 24.69 -48.54
CA ASP A 465 -6.41 25.56 -48.08
C ASP A 465 -5.37 24.97 -47.10
N GLU A 466 -4.37 24.32 -47.68
CA GLU A 466 -2.98 24.38 -47.21
C GLU A 466 -2.39 25.79 -47.58
N PRO A 467 -1.63 26.44 -46.69
CA PRO A 467 -0.67 27.43 -47.13
C PRO A 467 0.73 26.85 -47.28
N GLU A 468 1.28 27.05 -48.46
CA GLU A 468 2.65 26.81 -48.89
C GLU A 468 3.73 27.27 -47.90
N ALA A 469 4.72 26.39 -47.71
CA ALA A 469 5.99 26.70 -47.09
C ALA A 469 6.88 27.47 -48.05
N ASP A 470 7.18 28.70 -47.73
CA ASP A 470 8.24 29.50 -48.39
C ASP A 470 9.63 28.99 -47.99
N ARG A 471 10.37 28.47 -48.98
CA ARG A 471 11.79 28.15 -48.94
C ARG A 471 12.56 29.32 -49.59
N SER A 472 13.20 30.11 -48.79
CA SER A 472 14.42 30.87 -49.20
C SER A 472 15.11 31.30 -47.92
N GLY A 473 16.31 31.00 -47.58
CA GLY A 473 17.54 31.08 -48.34
C GLY A 473 18.49 32.03 -47.60
N ALA A 474 19.68 31.49 -47.30
CA ALA A 474 20.96 32.21 -47.19
C ALA A 474 21.52 32.53 -45.78
N ARG A 475 22.54 31.69 -45.44
CA ARG A 475 23.96 32.13 -45.16
C ARG A 475 24.32 32.82 -43.86
N GLU A 476 25.17 32.13 -43.12
CA GLU A 476 26.24 32.60 -42.22
C GLU A 476 27.04 33.81 -42.76
N PRO A 477 28.02 34.44 -42.03
CA PRO A 477 28.67 34.06 -40.75
C PRO A 477 28.95 35.29 -39.82
N ALA A 478 29.21 35.04 -38.57
CA ALA A 478 30.41 35.43 -37.80
C ALA A 478 30.28 34.95 -36.36
#